data_dd67ca222a19b69945cc93e3707863bd
#
_entry.id   dd67ca222a19b69945cc93e3707863bd
#
_cell.length_a   1.000
_cell.length_b   1.000
_cell.length_c   1.000
_cell.angle_alpha   90.00
_cell.angle_beta   90.00
_cell.angle_gamma   90.00
#
_symmetry.space_group_name_H-M   'P 1'
#
loop_
_entity.id
_entity.type
_entity.pdbx_description
1 polymer ?
#
loop_
_entity_poly.entity_id
_entity_poly.type
_entity_poly.pdbx_seq_one_letter_code
_entity_poly.pdbx_strand_id
1 'polypeptide(L)'
;MTERKKSQSVQFLAVIIVAIISFAAGTRYETIFAAAAPMFGMRASNKTIDLSSVQETYQQLAANYDGKLDTQKLIYGASRGLVAAVGDKHTSYMDPKESEEFKKSLSGNIGGGIGAEIGLRNNKPTIIKPLNDSPAQKAGIKAGEVIMKVNGEEVADWGVDKVVDKIRGEIGTSVKLTLQNGPQIREVSVVRQNITAPAVESRINGKTGILTVSRFNDDTVSAARKAAREFIDRGVTKVIVDLRNNPGGTVDSAQGLLGLWLNDQVVLTERRGSETVKTLNSTGSPILENMQTVVLINENSASASEITAGALRDYGKAKLVGKKSYGKGSVQVVLDLSSGSQLKVTEARWYTPKGKNIDKEGIKPDVEVELTADDVKNDKDPQLEKAESL
;
A
#
# COMPACT_ATOMS: atom_id res chain seq x y z
N MET A 1 41.47 33.73 52.59
CA MET A 1 40.08 33.17 52.66
C MET A 1 39.13 33.77 51.62
N THR A 2 39.53 34.73 50.82
CA THR A 2 38.66 35.51 49.90
C THR A 2 38.53 34.94 48.48
N GLU A 3 39.51 34.26 47.94
CA GLU A 3 39.45 33.74 46.56
C GLU A 3 38.58 32.50 46.38
N ARG A 4 38.55 31.60 47.38
CA ARG A 4 37.73 30.35 47.34
C ARG A 4 36.23 30.65 47.39
N LYS A 5 35.79 31.71 48.06
CA LYS A 5 34.38 32.15 48.10
C LYS A 5 33.97 32.79 46.79
N LYS A 6 34.85 33.55 46.09
CA LYS A 6 34.58 34.12 44.77
C LYS A 6 34.38 33.04 43.70
N SER A 7 35.18 31.97 43.71
CA SER A 7 35.07 30.83 42.78
C SER A 7 33.74 30.09 42.96
N GLN A 8 33.31 29.85 44.21
CA GLN A 8 32.02 29.18 44.48
C GLN A 8 30.81 30.00 44.05
N SER A 9 30.84 31.34 44.24
CA SER A 9 29.76 32.22 43.79
C SER A 9 29.63 32.28 42.28
N VAL A 10 30.76 32.24 41.53
CA VAL A 10 30.78 32.21 40.08
C VAL A 10 30.23 30.89 39.53
N GLN A 11 30.63 29.76 40.17
CA GLN A 11 30.08 28.44 39.80
C GLN A 11 28.58 28.33 40.08
N PHE A 12 28.10 28.86 41.20
CA PHE A 12 26.68 28.88 41.55
C PHE A 12 25.89 29.74 40.57
N LEU A 13 26.39 30.90 40.17
CA LEU A 13 25.77 31.76 39.18
C LEU A 13 25.73 31.08 37.81
N ALA A 14 26.80 30.38 37.41
CA ALA A 14 26.82 29.61 36.16
C ALA A 14 25.76 28.49 36.14
N VAL A 15 25.60 27.75 37.25
CA VAL A 15 24.56 26.72 37.38
C VAL A 15 23.12 27.33 37.26
N ILE A 16 22.90 28.47 37.90
CA ILE A 16 21.60 29.18 37.80
C ILE A 16 21.34 29.63 36.35
N ILE A 17 22.33 30.18 35.66
CA ILE A 17 22.21 30.61 34.27
C ILE A 17 21.89 29.39 33.35
N VAL A 18 22.61 28.29 33.53
CA VAL A 18 22.33 27.04 32.77
C VAL A 18 20.94 26.52 33.07
N ALA A 19 20.50 26.54 34.32
CA ALA A 19 19.15 26.12 34.68
C ALA A 19 18.08 27.01 34.06
N ILE A 20 18.25 28.34 34.05
CA ILE A 20 17.33 29.29 33.42
C ILE A 20 17.31 29.08 31.91
N ILE A 21 18.47 28.91 31.27
CA ILE A 21 18.55 28.65 29.81
C ILE A 21 17.88 27.32 29.47
N SER A 22 18.16 26.27 30.26
CA SER A 22 17.53 24.95 30.04
C SER A 22 16.01 24.99 30.27
N PHE A 23 15.54 25.72 31.26
CA PHE A 23 14.11 25.94 31.49
C PHE A 23 13.47 26.73 30.35
N ALA A 24 14.08 27.85 29.94
CA ALA A 24 13.59 28.66 28.83
C ALA A 24 13.62 27.89 27.49
N ALA A 25 14.64 27.06 27.26
CA ALA A 25 14.69 26.18 26.10
C ALA A 25 13.63 25.07 26.19
N GLY A 26 13.42 24.48 27.36
CA GLY A 26 12.41 23.46 27.61
C GLY A 26 10.97 23.97 27.43
N THR A 27 10.69 25.19 27.87
CA THR A 27 9.36 25.81 27.72
C THR A 27 9.08 26.31 26.29
N ARG A 28 10.10 26.44 25.44
CA ARG A 28 10.01 26.89 24.05
C ARG A 28 10.51 25.86 23.06
N TYR A 29 10.65 24.60 23.48
CA TYR A 29 11.25 23.59 22.61
C TYR A 29 10.50 23.42 21.28
N GLU A 30 9.15 23.53 21.29
CA GLU A 30 8.32 23.45 20.09
C GLU A 30 8.63 24.56 19.10
N THR A 31 8.81 25.79 19.61
CA THR A 31 9.18 26.94 18.76
C THR A 31 10.58 26.80 18.18
N ILE A 32 11.53 26.32 19.01
CA ILE A 32 12.91 26.09 18.60
C ILE A 32 12.97 24.95 17.59
N PHE A 33 12.25 23.85 17.87
CA PHE A 33 12.15 22.74 16.94
C PHE A 33 11.51 23.13 15.60
N ALA A 34 10.40 23.87 15.62
CA ALA A 34 9.74 24.35 14.42
C ALA A 34 10.63 25.27 13.58
N ALA A 35 11.49 26.07 14.23
CA ALA A 35 12.46 26.93 13.54
C ALA A 35 13.64 26.15 12.94
N ALA A 36 14.08 25.08 13.61
CA ALA A 36 15.22 24.25 13.17
C ALA A 36 14.82 23.14 12.18
N ALA A 37 13.60 22.64 12.24
CA ALA A 37 13.13 21.54 11.44
C ALA A 37 13.38 21.68 9.92
N PRO A 38 13.19 22.87 9.28
CA PRO A 38 13.48 23.06 7.87
C PRO A 38 14.94 22.84 7.50
N MET A 39 15.89 23.08 8.43
CA MET A 39 17.32 22.86 8.20
C MET A 39 17.65 21.36 8.02
N PHE A 40 16.78 20.49 8.51
CA PHE A 40 16.88 19.02 8.39
C PHE A 40 15.87 18.45 7.40
N GLY A 41 15.29 19.31 6.54
CA GLY A 41 14.27 18.88 5.56
C GLY A 41 12.93 18.44 6.19
N MET A 42 12.76 18.68 7.49
CA MET A 42 11.52 18.36 8.21
C MET A 42 10.57 19.57 8.21
N ARG A 43 9.27 19.30 8.26
CA ARG A 43 8.25 20.32 8.45
C ARG A 43 7.71 20.23 9.87
N ALA A 44 7.74 21.35 10.54
CA ALA A 44 7.13 21.51 11.85
C ALA A 44 6.31 22.80 11.89
N SER A 45 5.28 22.81 12.71
CA SER A 45 4.44 23.99 12.95
C SER A 45 4.43 24.27 14.45
N ASN A 46 4.60 25.51 14.80
CA ASN A 46 4.41 26.02 16.18
C ASN A 46 2.99 26.60 16.40
N LYS A 47 2.09 26.41 15.43
CA LYS A 47 0.69 26.83 15.59
C LYS A 47 0.02 25.93 16.61
N THR A 48 -0.59 26.54 17.58
CA THR A 48 -1.43 25.90 18.61
C THR A 48 -2.87 26.24 18.39
N ILE A 49 -3.77 25.34 18.78
CA ILE A 49 -5.20 25.60 18.82
C ILE A 49 -5.68 25.49 20.28
N ASP A 50 -6.70 26.25 20.61
CA ASP A 50 -7.36 26.14 21.90
C ASP A 50 -8.24 24.89 21.92
N LEU A 51 -7.90 23.93 22.78
CA LEU A 51 -8.63 22.67 22.99
C LEU A 51 -9.47 22.69 24.30
N SER A 52 -9.65 23.84 24.89
CA SER A 52 -10.40 23.98 26.19
C SER A 52 -11.79 23.38 26.11
N SER A 53 -12.51 23.55 24.99
CA SER A 53 -13.85 22.97 24.82
C SER A 53 -13.81 21.42 24.74
N VAL A 54 -12.77 20.83 24.19
CA VAL A 54 -12.58 19.36 24.16
C VAL A 54 -12.30 18.87 25.59
N GLN A 55 -11.47 19.60 26.34
CA GLN A 55 -11.16 19.27 27.72
C GLN A 55 -12.41 19.42 28.63
N GLU A 56 -13.18 20.45 28.45
CA GLU A 56 -14.45 20.66 29.19
C GLU A 56 -15.44 19.53 28.86
N THR A 57 -15.56 19.15 27.59
CA THR A 57 -16.41 18.01 27.18
C THR A 57 -16.00 16.73 27.89
N TYR A 58 -14.71 16.46 28.00
CA TYR A 58 -14.20 15.29 28.71
C TYR A 58 -14.54 15.37 30.22
N GLN A 59 -14.38 16.55 30.85
CA GLN A 59 -14.70 16.74 32.27
C GLN A 59 -16.19 16.49 32.55
N GLN A 60 -17.08 16.99 31.68
CA GLN A 60 -18.52 16.76 31.82
C GLN A 60 -18.89 15.29 31.60
N LEU A 61 -18.28 14.61 30.65
CA LEU A 61 -18.43 13.16 30.46
C LEU A 61 -17.97 12.40 31.73
N ALA A 62 -16.79 12.73 32.24
CA ALA A 62 -16.23 12.05 33.41
C ALA A 62 -17.08 12.26 34.68
N ALA A 63 -17.75 13.41 34.79
CA ALA A 63 -18.59 13.72 35.91
C ALA A 63 -20.02 13.13 35.86
N ASN A 64 -20.58 12.94 34.64
CA ASN A 64 -22.00 12.68 34.48
C ASN A 64 -22.34 11.38 33.76
N TYR A 65 -21.36 10.73 33.07
CA TYR A 65 -21.62 9.50 32.31
C TYR A 65 -21.80 8.31 33.27
N ASP A 66 -22.92 7.62 33.16
CA ASP A 66 -23.20 6.39 33.90
C ASP A 66 -22.57 5.17 33.18
N GLY A 67 -21.24 5.06 33.25
CA GLY A 67 -20.50 3.96 32.67
C GLY A 67 -18.98 4.11 32.83
N LYS A 68 -18.23 3.16 32.34
CA LYS A 68 -16.76 3.24 32.31
C LYS A 68 -16.29 3.99 31.06
N LEU A 69 -15.51 5.04 31.27
CA LEU A 69 -14.85 5.77 30.20
C LEU A 69 -13.49 5.12 29.90
N ASP A 70 -13.28 4.79 28.62
CA ASP A 70 -11.97 4.41 28.09
C ASP A 70 -11.29 5.68 27.56
N THR A 71 -10.43 6.26 28.37
CA THR A 71 -9.75 7.52 28.08
C THR A 71 -8.94 7.42 26.77
N GLN A 72 -8.32 6.26 26.51
CA GLN A 72 -7.53 6.07 25.30
C GLN A 72 -8.40 6.10 24.04
N LYS A 73 -9.58 5.47 24.07
CA LYS A 73 -10.55 5.54 22.96
C LYS A 73 -11.08 6.96 22.75
N LEU A 74 -11.27 7.73 23.83
CA LEU A 74 -11.69 9.12 23.73
C LEU A 74 -10.62 9.99 23.07
N ILE A 75 -9.34 9.79 23.41
CA ILE A 75 -8.22 10.49 22.78
C ILE A 75 -8.14 10.15 21.29
N TYR A 76 -8.23 8.86 20.91
CA TYR A 76 -8.24 8.46 19.51
C TYR A 76 -9.44 9.02 18.75
N GLY A 77 -10.62 9.04 19.38
CA GLY A 77 -11.84 9.64 18.84
C GLY A 77 -11.70 11.14 18.57
N ALA A 78 -11.14 11.89 19.52
CA ALA A 78 -10.87 13.32 19.38
C ALA A 78 -9.87 13.59 18.24
N SER A 79 -8.77 12.85 18.19
CA SER A 79 -7.76 12.96 17.10
C SER A 79 -8.37 12.66 15.74
N ARG A 80 -9.20 11.61 15.64
CA ARG A 80 -9.92 11.25 14.42
C ARG A 80 -10.91 12.34 13.99
N GLY A 81 -11.66 12.92 14.96
CA GLY A 81 -12.57 14.02 14.73
C GLY A 81 -11.87 15.28 14.21
N LEU A 82 -10.72 15.63 14.81
CA LEU A 82 -9.88 16.73 14.36
C LEU A 82 -9.44 16.57 12.90
N VAL A 83 -8.97 15.38 12.54
CA VAL A 83 -8.52 15.09 11.18
C VAL A 83 -9.70 15.04 10.21
N ALA A 84 -10.84 14.47 10.60
CA ALA A 84 -12.02 14.41 9.76
C ALA A 84 -12.58 15.82 9.42
N ALA A 85 -12.44 16.78 10.33
CA ALA A 85 -12.84 18.17 10.12
C ALA A 85 -12.08 18.88 8.99
N VAL A 86 -10.93 18.35 8.55
CA VAL A 86 -10.19 18.87 7.37
C VAL A 86 -10.99 18.69 6.08
N GLY A 87 -11.89 17.67 6.01
CA GLY A 87 -12.74 17.39 4.84
C GLY A 87 -12.02 16.73 3.67
N ASP A 88 -10.76 16.29 3.84
CA ASP A 88 -10.02 15.53 2.83
C ASP A 88 -10.17 14.02 3.06
N LYS A 89 -10.80 13.32 2.09
CA LYS A 89 -11.04 11.87 2.16
C LYS A 89 -9.76 11.01 2.20
N HIS A 90 -8.62 11.57 1.84
CA HIS A 90 -7.34 10.87 1.81
C HIS A 90 -6.47 11.16 3.05
N THR A 91 -6.86 12.14 3.86
CA THR A 91 -6.24 12.46 5.13
C THR A 91 -6.95 11.71 6.25
N SER A 92 -6.22 10.92 7.04
CA SER A 92 -6.79 10.08 8.09
C SER A 92 -5.83 9.91 9.26
N TYR A 93 -6.40 9.90 10.46
CA TYR A 93 -5.71 9.46 11.66
C TYR A 93 -5.89 7.94 11.80
N MET A 94 -4.82 7.26 12.14
CA MET A 94 -4.80 5.82 12.41
C MET A 94 -4.33 5.60 13.84
N ASP A 95 -5.12 4.90 14.65
CA ASP A 95 -4.68 4.42 15.96
C ASP A 95 -3.60 3.33 15.80
N PRO A 96 -2.94 2.86 16.89
CA PRO A 96 -1.84 1.89 16.76
C PRO A 96 -2.24 0.60 16.05
N LYS A 97 -3.48 0.12 16.24
CA LYS A 97 -3.97 -1.08 15.58
C LYS A 97 -4.18 -0.85 14.08
N GLU A 98 -4.87 0.23 13.72
CA GLU A 98 -5.09 0.63 12.34
C GLU A 98 -3.77 0.91 11.61
N SER A 99 -2.78 1.51 12.32
CA SER A 99 -1.42 1.75 11.81
C SER A 99 -0.70 0.44 11.49
N GLU A 100 -0.80 -0.57 12.36
CA GLU A 100 -0.21 -1.88 12.11
C GLU A 100 -0.89 -2.60 10.94
N GLU A 101 -2.22 -2.54 10.87
CA GLU A 101 -2.99 -3.10 9.75
C GLU A 101 -2.63 -2.42 8.42
N PHE A 102 -2.47 -1.10 8.43
CA PHE A 102 -2.03 -0.35 7.26
C PHE A 102 -0.62 -0.76 6.79
N LYS A 103 0.34 -0.88 7.71
CA LYS A 103 1.70 -1.38 7.39
C LYS A 103 1.67 -2.78 6.80
N LYS A 104 0.87 -3.69 7.37
CA LYS A 104 0.67 -5.04 6.83
C LYS A 104 0.06 -5.01 5.42
N SER A 105 -0.90 -4.13 5.17
CA SER A 105 -1.52 -4.01 3.84
C SER A 105 -0.51 -3.54 2.78
N LEU A 106 0.35 -2.58 3.12
CA LEU A 106 1.40 -2.10 2.22
C LEU A 106 2.43 -3.18 1.88
N SER A 107 2.85 -3.96 2.88
CA SER A 107 3.81 -5.06 2.65
C SER A 107 3.20 -6.26 1.91
N GLY A 108 1.88 -6.30 1.73
CA GLY A 108 1.17 -7.46 1.17
C GLY A 108 1.04 -8.63 2.14
N ASN A 109 1.33 -8.39 3.42
CA ASN A 109 1.16 -9.36 4.47
C ASN A 109 -0.34 -9.59 4.73
N ILE A 110 -0.84 -10.77 4.38
CA ILE A 110 -2.23 -11.18 4.56
C ILE A 110 -2.46 -11.96 5.86
N GLY A 111 -1.42 -12.06 6.69
CA GLY A 111 -1.49 -12.70 8.01
C GLY A 111 -1.31 -14.21 7.99
N GLY A 112 -1.69 -14.85 9.09
CA GLY A 112 -1.56 -16.28 9.25
C GLY A 112 -2.53 -17.06 8.37
N GLY A 113 -1.98 -17.85 7.46
CA GLY A 113 -2.75 -18.62 6.49
C GLY A 113 -1.97 -19.78 5.89
N ILE A 114 -2.52 -20.38 4.85
CA ILE A 114 -1.92 -21.52 4.13
C ILE A 114 -1.21 -21.11 2.84
N GLY A 115 -1.44 -19.89 2.33
CA GLY A 115 -0.87 -19.44 1.07
C GLY A 115 -1.44 -20.13 -0.15
N ALA A 116 -2.76 -20.03 -0.32
CA ALA A 116 -3.46 -20.46 -1.51
C ALA A 116 -4.50 -19.41 -1.92
N GLU A 117 -4.64 -19.19 -3.20
CA GLU A 117 -5.74 -18.45 -3.78
C GLU A 117 -6.98 -19.34 -3.81
N ILE A 118 -8.09 -18.84 -3.28
CA ILE A 118 -9.36 -19.56 -3.20
C ILE A 118 -10.42 -18.76 -3.97
N GLY A 119 -11.17 -19.44 -4.79
CA GLY A 119 -12.28 -18.87 -5.57
C GLY A 119 -13.46 -19.81 -5.62
N LEU A 120 -14.52 -19.45 -6.35
CA LEU A 120 -15.64 -20.34 -6.63
C LEU A 120 -15.47 -20.96 -8.01
N ARG A 121 -15.64 -22.28 -8.08
CA ARG A 121 -15.86 -23.01 -9.32
C ARG A 121 -17.10 -23.89 -9.16
N ASN A 122 -18.05 -23.78 -10.07
CA ASN A 122 -19.35 -24.46 -9.97
C ASN A 122 -20.02 -24.22 -8.61
N ASN A 123 -19.99 -22.98 -8.14
CA ASN A 123 -20.51 -22.55 -6.82
C ASN A 123 -19.87 -23.22 -5.60
N LYS A 124 -18.71 -23.86 -5.74
CA LYS A 124 -17.99 -24.50 -4.63
C LYS A 124 -16.65 -23.81 -4.38
N PRO A 125 -16.26 -23.59 -3.11
CA PRO A 125 -14.95 -23.04 -2.77
C PRO A 125 -13.86 -23.98 -3.28
N THR A 126 -12.98 -23.48 -4.12
CA THR A 126 -11.98 -24.25 -4.85
C THR A 126 -10.63 -23.59 -4.73
N ILE A 127 -9.57 -24.36 -4.57
CA ILE A 127 -8.18 -23.89 -4.67
C ILE A 127 -7.94 -23.49 -6.13
N ILE A 128 -7.79 -22.21 -6.39
CA ILE A 128 -7.42 -21.70 -7.73
C ILE A 128 -5.96 -22.04 -8.01
N LYS A 129 -5.08 -21.65 -7.08
CA LYS A 129 -3.66 -22.06 -7.08
C LYS A 129 -3.05 -21.94 -5.69
N PRO A 130 -2.13 -22.83 -5.28
CA PRO A 130 -1.24 -22.57 -4.16
C PRO A 130 -0.20 -21.51 -4.59
N LEU A 131 0.19 -20.63 -3.66
CA LEU A 131 1.30 -19.70 -3.87
C LEU A 131 2.63 -20.46 -3.84
N ASN A 132 3.61 -19.95 -4.59
CA ASN A 132 4.96 -20.53 -4.58
C ASN A 132 5.56 -20.50 -3.17
N ASP A 133 6.26 -21.56 -2.81
CA ASP A 133 6.93 -21.74 -1.49
C ASP A 133 6.00 -21.68 -0.27
N SER A 134 4.70 -21.66 -0.47
CA SER A 134 3.68 -21.58 0.57
C SER A 134 3.50 -22.90 1.34
N PRO A 135 2.93 -22.84 2.55
CA PRO A 135 2.52 -24.04 3.29
C PRO A 135 1.57 -24.95 2.50
N ALA A 136 0.64 -24.38 1.73
CA ALA A 136 -0.28 -25.14 0.89
C ALA A 136 0.48 -25.93 -0.20
N GLN A 137 1.42 -25.30 -0.89
CA GLN A 137 2.25 -25.98 -1.89
C GLN A 137 3.08 -27.10 -1.27
N LYS A 138 3.74 -26.82 -0.14
CA LYS A 138 4.55 -27.82 0.61
C LYS A 138 3.72 -28.98 1.11
N ALA A 139 2.45 -28.76 1.45
CA ALA A 139 1.48 -29.80 1.82
C ALA A 139 0.90 -30.56 0.62
N GLY A 140 1.35 -30.24 -0.61
CA GLY A 140 0.92 -30.92 -1.84
C GLY A 140 -0.51 -30.56 -2.26
N ILE A 141 -1.04 -29.42 -1.82
CA ILE A 141 -2.34 -28.91 -2.27
C ILE A 141 -2.20 -28.48 -3.73
N LYS A 142 -3.19 -28.81 -4.57
CA LYS A 142 -3.17 -28.57 -6.01
C LYS A 142 -4.30 -27.65 -6.45
N ALA A 143 -4.08 -26.96 -7.56
CA ALA A 143 -5.14 -26.21 -8.23
C ALA A 143 -6.29 -27.14 -8.65
N GLY A 144 -7.53 -26.63 -8.53
CA GLY A 144 -8.75 -27.35 -8.87
C GLY A 144 -9.32 -28.23 -7.73
N GLU A 145 -8.63 -28.40 -6.61
CA GLU A 145 -9.18 -29.11 -5.45
C GLU A 145 -10.31 -28.31 -4.79
N VAL A 146 -11.47 -28.93 -4.64
CA VAL A 146 -12.64 -28.33 -3.94
C VAL A 146 -12.47 -28.50 -2.44
N ILE A 147 -12.73 -27.43 -1.69
CA ILE A 147 -12.67 -27.44 -0.22
C ILE A 147 -14.03 -27.89 0.31
N MET A 148 -14.08 -29.10 0.86
CA MET A 148 -15.30 -29.67 1.39
C MET A 148 -15.48 -29.32 2.88
N LYS A 149 -14.39 -29.42 3.68
CA LYS A 149 -14.41 -29.12 5.11
C LYS A 149 -13.18 -28.33 5.55
N VAL A 150 -13.38 -27.50 6.58
CA VAL A 150 -12.30 -26.83 7.32
C VAL A 150 -12.45 -27.17 8.80
N ASN A 151 -11.45 -27.82 9.40
CA ASN A 151 -11.47 -28.33 10.78
C ASN A 151 -12.69 -29.17 11.09
N GLY A 152 -13.11 -30.01 10.13
CA GLY A 152 -14.27 -30.91 10.25
C GLY A 152 -15.63 -30.28 9.94
N GLU A 153 -15.72 -28.95 9.80
CA GLU A 153 -16.96 -28.26 9.47
C GLU A 153 -17.15 -28.19 7.95
N GLU A 154 -18.37 -28.57 7.49
CA GLU A 154 -18.74 -28.51 6.07
C GLU A 154 -18.76 -27.05 5.58
N VAL A 155 -18.06 -26.79 4.48
CA VAL A 155 -17.93 -25.44 3.90
C VAL A 155 -18.24 -25.40 2.40
N ALA A 156 -18.65 -26.52 1.81
CA ALA A 156 -18.83 -26.65 0.36
C ALA A 156 -19.86 -25.65 -0.23
N ASP A 157 -20.81 -25.17 0.58
CA ASP A 157 -21.84 -24.22 0.18
C ASP A 157 -21.57 -22.78 0.72
N TRP A 158 -20.38 -22.54 1.25
CA TRP A 158 -20.03 -21.22 1.78
C TRP A 158 -19.45 -20.31 0.69
N GLY A 159 -19.66 -19.00 0.86
CA GLY A 159 -18.93 -17.99 0.09
C GLY A 159 -17.43 -18.00 0.42
N VAL A 160 -16.61 -17.58 -0.54
CA VAL A 160 -15.13 -17.61 -0.45
C VAL A 160 -14.63 -16.89 0.80
N ASP A 161 -15.15 -15.70 1.11
CA ASP A 161 -14.68 -14.90 2.24
C ASP A 161 -14.82 -15.66 3.57
N LYS A 162 -15.97 -16.31 3.78
CA LYS A 162 -16.22 -17.09 4.98
C LYS A 162 -15.30 -18.30 5.09
N VAL A 163 -14.99 -18.95 3.96
CA VAL A 163 -14.03 -20.07 3.91
C VAL A 163 -12.61 -19.59 4.21
N VAL A 164 -12.21 -18.45 3.61
CA VAL A 164 -10.90 -17.83 3.83
C VAL A 164 -10.73 -17.44 5.30
N ASP A 165 -11.74 -16.81 5.91
CA ASP A 165 -11.69 -16.44 7.34
C ASP A 165 -11.55 -17.67 8.25
N LYS A 166 -12.21 -18.77 7.90
CA LYS A 166 -12.10 -20.02 8.65
C LYS A 166 -10.72 -20.69 8.51
N ILE A 167 -10.10 -20.55 7.34
CA ILE A 167 -8.74 -21.08 7.06
C ILE A 167 -7.67 -20.22 7.75
N ARG A 168 -7.84 -18.91 7.78
CA ARG A 168 -6.92 -17.99 8.48
C ARG A 168 -6.91 -18.27 9.97
N GLY A 169 -5.86 -17.77 10.63
CA GLY A 169 -5.73 -17.88 12.08
C GLY A 169 -4.31 -17.57 12.55
N GLU A 170 -4.04 -17.83 13.80
CA GLU A 170 -2.76 -17.56 14.43
C GLU A 170 -1.63 -18.33 13.75
N ILE A 171 -0.50 -17.66 13.52
CA ILE A 171 0.71 -18.24 12.93
C ILE A 171 1.23 -19.36 13.83
N GLY A 172 1.66 -20.46 13.22
CA GLY A 172 2.13 -21.66 13.92
C GLY A 172 1.03 -22.65 14.29
N THR A 173 -0.25 -22.25 14.21
CA THR A 173 -1.37 -23.19 14.42
C THR A 173 -1.68 -23.97 13.15
N SER A 174 -2.31 -25.14 13.28
CA SER A 174 -2.68 -25.99 12.14
C SER A 174 -4.14 -25.79 11.74
N VAL A 175 -4.42 -25.90 10.45
CA VAL A 175 -5.76 -26.03 9.90
C VAL A 175 -5.87 -27.35 9.14
N LYS A 176 -6.94 -28.10 9.38
CA LYS A 176 -7.24 -29.36 8.69
C LYS A 176 -8.24 -29.09 7.56
N LEU A 177 -7.87 -29.45 6.34
CA LEU A 177 -8.71 -29.31 5.16
C LEU A 177 -9.12 -30.67 4.65
N THR A 178 -10.39 -30.87 4.31
CA THR A 178 -10.86 -31.98 3.51
C THR A 178 -11.02 -31.48 2.09
N LEU A 179 -10.21 -32.00 1.18
CA LEU A 179 -10.11 -31.60 -0.22
C LEU A 179 -10.64 -32.70 -1.13
N GLN A 180 -11.37 -32.33 -2.18
CA GLN A 180 -11.88 -33.23 -3.20
C GLN A 180 -11.28 -32.91 -4.56
N ASN A 181 -10.76 -33.92 -5.25
CA ASN A 181 -10.30 -33.84 -6.64
C ASN A 181 -10.95 -35.00 -7.45
N GLY A 182 -11.99 -34.67 -8.22
CA GLY A 182 -12.82 -35.68 -8.86
C GLY A 182 -13.44 -36.63 -7.83
N PRO A 183 -13.27 -37.96 -7.96
CA PRO A 183 -13.79 -38.93 -6.99
C PRO A 183 -12.94 -39.05 -5.72
N GLN A 184 -11.72 -38.50 -5.71
CA GLN A 184 -10.80 -38.66 -4.59
C GLN A 184 -11.05 -37.58 -3.53
N ILE A 185 -11.19 -38.01 -2.27
CA ILE A 185 -11.26 -37.15 -1.10
C ILE A 185 -10.06 -37.45 -0.22
N ARG A 186 -9.39 -36.41 0.26
CA ARG A 186 -8.25 -36.52 1.17
C ARG A 186 -8.28 -35.42 2.24
N GLU A 187 -7.63 -35.72 3.35
CA GLU A 187 -7.43 -34.77 4.42
C GLU A 187 -5.98 -34.28 4.42
N VAL A 188 -5.80 -33.00 4.61
CA VAL A 188 -4.48 -32.35 4.67
C VAL A 188 -4.46 -31.41 5.85
N SER A 189 -3.46 -31.56 6.72
CA SER A 189 -3.18 -30.59 7.79
C SER A 189 -2.08 -29.64 7.35
N VAL A 190 -2.34 -28.33 7.43
CA VAL A 190 -1.39 -27.29 7.03
C VAL A 190 -1.11 -26.40 8.21
N VAL A 191 0.17 -26.20 8.53
CA VAL A 191 0.59 -25.22 9.55
C VAL A 191 0.51 -23.83 8.95
N ARG A 192 -0.23 -22.94 9.61
CA ARG A 192 -0.36 -21.54 9.19
C ARG A 192 0.98 -20.82 9.34
N GLN A 193 1.37 -20.12 8.31
CA GLN A 193 2.53 -19.25 8.32
C GLN A 193 2.11 -17.82 7.99
N ASN A 194 3.01 -16.87 8.20
CA ASN A 194 2.81 -15.53 7.68
C ASN A 194 2.81 -15.57 6.15
N ILE A 195 1.67 -15.25 5.53
CA ILE A 195 1.53 -15.29 4.08
C ILE A 195 1.66 -13.87 3.54
N THR A 196 2.60 -13.71 2.61
CA THR A 196 2.74 -12.50 1.81
C THR A 196 2.30 -12.81 0.39
N ALA A 197 1.30 -12.10 -0.10
CA ALA A 197 0.90 -12.24 -1.50
C ALA A 197 1.98 -11.60 -2.38
N PRO A 198 2.41 -12.25 -3.48
CA PRO A 198 3.41 -11.68 -4.37
C PRO A 198 2.93 -10.34 -4.95
N ALA A 199 3.82 -9.34 -4.94
CA ALA A 199 3.53 -8.04 -5.54
C ALA A 199 3.51 -8.12 -7.07
N VAL A 200 4.28 -9.05 -7.64
CA VAL A 200 4.42 -9.26 -9.07
C VAL A 200 4.34 -10.74 -9.39
N GLU A 201 3.54 -11.07 -10.38
CA GLU A 201 3.51 -12.38 -11.03
C GLU A 201 3.85 -12.24 -12.51
N SER A 202 4.45 -13.25 -13.11
CA SER A 202 4.79 -13.25 -14.52
C SER A 202 4.46 -14.55 -15.20
N ARG A 203 4.08 -14.47 -16.48
CA ARG A 203 3.90 -15.63 -17.35
C ARG A 203 4.25 -15.28 -18.78
N ILE A 204 4.59 -16.26 -19.59
CA ILE A 204 4.88 -16.10 -21.00
C ILE A 204 3.83 -16.86 -21.81
N ASN A 205 3.24 -16.16 -22.79
CA ASN A 205 2.33 -16.73 -23.78
C ASN A 205 2.92 -16.49 -25.17
N GLY A 206 3.48 -17.53 -25.78
CA GLY A 206 4.20 -17.41 -27.05
C GLY A 206 5.37 -16.42 -26.97
N LYS A 207 5.25 -15.28 -27.65
CA LYS A 207 6.24 -14.19 -27.68
C LYS A 207 5.84 -13.00 -26.79
N THR A 208 4.78 -13.15 -26.00
CA THR A 208 4.27 -12.11 -25.10
C THR A 208 4.57 -12.48 -23.65
N GLY A 209 5.27 -11.60 -22.93
CA GLY A 209 5.44 -11.65 -21.48
C GLY A 209 4.31 -10.87 -20.80
N ILE A 210 3.65 -11.47 -19.85
CA ILE A 210 2.60 -10.83 -19.06
C ILE A 210 3.15 -10.61 -17.64
N LEU A 211 3.21 -9.36 -17.22
CA LEU A 211 3.67 -8.91 -15.92
C LEU A 211 2.48 -8.36 -15.14
N THR A 212 1.91 -9.15 -14.25
CA THR A 212 0.83 -8.71 -13.37
C THR A 212 1.42 -8.08 -12.12
N VAL A 213 1.16 -6.79 -11.90
CA VAL A 213 1.59 -6.05 -10.71
C VAL A 213 0.37 -5.80 -9.86
N SER A 214 0.26 -6.48 -8.71
CA SER A 214 -0.91 -6.39 -7.81
C SER A 214 -0.78 -5.27 -6.78
N ARG A 215 0.42 -4.80 -6.51
CA ARG A 215 0.73 -3.67 -5.60
C ARG A 215 2.13 -3.14 -5.85
N PHE A 216 2.40 -1.96 -5.28
CA PHE A 216 3.71 -1.33 -5.30
C PHE A 216 4.30 -1.32 -3.88
N ASN A 217 5.24 -2.24 -3.61
CA ASN A 217 5.97 -2.37 -2.35
C ASN A 217 7.45 -2.66 -2.61
N ASP A 218 8.22 -2.94 -1.57
CA ASP A 218 9.67 -3.14 -1.65
C ASP A 218 10.09 -4.31 -2.57
N ASP A 219 9.23 -5.33 -2.72
CA ASP A 219 9.50 -6.50 -3.56
C ASP A 219 9.22 -6.25 -5.05
N THR A 220 8.42 -5.24 -5.38
CA THR A 220 7.89 -5.01 -6.74
C THR A 220 9.01 -4.87 -7.77
N VAL A 221 10.00 -4.04 -7.49
CA VAL A 221 11.08 -3.74 -8.45
C VAL A 221 11.95 -4.95 -8.70
N SER A 222 12.33 -5.67 -7.65
CA SER A 222 13.19 -6.86 -7.75
C SER A 222 12.50 -7.99 -8.51
N ALA A 223 11.22 -8.25 -8.21
CA ALA A 223 10.43 -9.28 -8.87
C ALA A 223 10.16 -8.94 -10.34
N ALA A 224 9.78 -7.69 -10.64
CA ALA A 224 9.55 -7.24 -12.01
C ALA A 224 10.83 -7.31 -12.86
N ARG A 225 11.98 -6.92 -12.30
CA ARG A 225 13.28 -7.02 -12.98
C ARG A 225 13.69 -8.46 -13.27
N LYS A 226 13.45 -9.37 -12.32
CA LYS A 226 13.67 -10.81 -12.53
C LYS A 226 12.80 -11.33 -13.68
N ALA A 227 11.51 -11.01 -13.69
CA ALA A 227 10.60 -11.38 -14.78
C ALA A 227 11.03 -10.79 -16.13
N ALA A 228 11.43 -9.51 -16.15
CA ALA A 228 11.89 -8.85 -17.37
C ALA A 228 13.15 -9.51 -17.97
N ARG A 229 14.08 -9.94 -17.15
CA ARG A 229 15.25 -10.71 -17.60
C ARG A 229 14.84 -12.06 -18.20
N GLU A 230 13.95 -12.79 -17.53
CA GLU A 230 13.41 -14.05 -18.07
C GLU A 230 12.71 -13.83 -19.41
N PHE A 231 11.96 -12.75 -19.58
CA PHE A 231 11.33 -12.40 -20.86
C PHE A 231 12.36 -12.21 -21.96
N ILE A 232 13.44 -11.49 -21.69
CA ILE A 232 14.54 -11.27 -22.64
C ILE A 232 15.21 -12.60 -22.99
N ASP A 233 15.56 -13.41 -21.99
CA ASP A 233 16.24 -14.70 -22.17
C ASP A 233 15.38 -15.70 -22.99
N ARG A 234 14.05 -15.61 -22.87
CA ARG A 234 13.08 -16.41 -23.62
C ARG A 234 12.70 -15.83 -24.97
N GLY A 235 13.32 -14.71 -25.38
CA GLY A 235 13.07 -14.05 -26.66
C GLY A 235 11.65 -13.52 -26.82
N VAL A 236 11.07 -13.03 -25.72
CA VAL A 236 9.80 -12.27 -25.72
C VAL A 236 10.00 -10.97 -26.50
N THR A 237 9.01 -10.59 -27.30
CA THR A 237 9.05 -9.38 -28.15
C THR A 237 8.03 -8.33 -27.72
N LYS A 238 7.06 -8.70 -26.87
CA LYS A 238 6.01 -7.83 -26.35
C LYS A 238 5.83 -8.07 -24.86
N VAL A 239 5.63 -7.00 -24.09
CA VAL A 239 5.28 -7.07 -22.66
C VAL A 239 3.90 -6.46 -22.42
N ILE A 240 3.06 -7.16 -21.71
CA ILE A 240 1.80 -6.64 -21.17
C ILE A 240 2.00 -6.44 -19.66
N VAL A 241 1.84 -5.20 -19.19
CA VAL A 241 1.84 -4.85 -17.77
C VAL A 241 0.41 -4.77 -17.29
N ASP A 242 -0.04 -5.73 -16.50
CA ASP A 242 -1.39 -5.74 -15.95
C ASP A 242 -1.42 -5.03 -14.60
N LEU A 243 -2.03 -3.84 -14.59
CA LEU A 243 -2.25 -2.99 -13.42
C LEU A 243 -3.73 -2.98 -12.98
N ARG A 244 -4.56 -3.83 -13.55
CA ARG A 244 -5.97 -3.92 -13.16
C ARG A 244 -6.09 -4.34 -11.69
N ASN A 245 -7.03 -3.73 -10.97
CA ASN A 245 -7.27 -3.96 -9.56
C ASN A 245 -6.06 -3.66 -8.64
N ASN A 246 -5.08 -2.89 -9.12
CA ASN A 246 -3.93 -2.49 -8.33
C ASN A 246 -4.15 -1.10 -7.70
N PRO A 247 -4.38 -0.99 -6.38
CA PRO A 247 -4.66 0.29 -5.71
C PRO A 247 -3.44 1.20 -5.60
N GLY A 248 -2.27 0.76 -6.09
CA GLY A 248 -1.01 1.47 -6.00
C GLY A 248 -0.10 0.94 -4.89
N GLY A 249 0.53 1.85 -4.19
CA GLY A 249 1.51 1.61 -3.13
C GLY A 249 2.54 2.72 -3.08
N THR A 250 3.82 2.39 -2.91
CA THR A 250 4.89 3.38 -2.77
C THR A 250 5.28 4.00 -4.10
N VAL A 251 5.61 5.29 -4.06
CA VAL A 251 6.09 6.04 -5.25
C VAL A 251 7.47 5.52 -5.68
N ASP A 252 8.33 5.19 -4.71
CA ASP A 252 9.68 4.68 -4.99
C ASP A 252 9.64 3.36 -5.79
N SER A 253 8.66 2.49 -5.49
CA SER A 253 8.47 1.27 -6.28
C SER A 253 7.98 1.56 -7.70
N ALA A 254 7.16 2.60 -7.90
CA ALA A 254 6.77 3.03 -9.24
C ALA A 254 7.96 3.60 -10.03
N GLN A 255 8.82 4.43 -9.39
CA GLN A 255 10.06 4.92 -10.00
C GLN A 255 10.98 3.78 -10.45
N GLY A 256 11.17 2.78 -9.57
CA GLY A 256 12.00 1.61 -9.86
C GLY A 256 11.41 0.70 -10.94
N LEU A 257 10.08 0.49 -10.96
CA LEU A 257 9.41 -0.27 -12.01
C LEU A 257 9.54 0.44 -13.36
N LEU A 258 9.28 1.76 -13.40
CA LEU A 258 9.45 2.59 -14.59
C LEU A 258 10.87 2.60 -15.10
N GLY A 259 11.88 2.43 -14.25
CA GLY A 259 13.28 2.27 -14.62
C GLY A 259 13.59 1.01 -15.44
N LEU A 260 12.62 0.12 -15.69
CA LEU A 260 12.75 -0.95 -16.68
C LEU A 260 12.60 -0.44 -18.12
N TRP A 261 11.94 0.69 -18.35
CA TRP A 261 11.71 1.32 -19.67
C TRP A 261 12.38 2.67 -19.85
N LEU A 262 12.57 3.43 -18.76
CA LEU A 262 12.97 4.84 -18.76
C LEU A 262 14.32 5.00 -18.05
N ASN A 263 15.26 5.71 -18.70
CA ASN A 263 16.58 5.99 -18.13
C ASN A 263 16.61 7.40 -17.54
N ASP A 264 16.55 7.52 -16.23
CA ASP A 264 16.60 8.80 -15.50
C ASP A 264 15.65 9.89 -16.04
N GLN A 265 14.44 9.47 -16.43
CA GLN A 265 13.42 10.37 -16.94
C GLN A 265 12.45 10.77 -15.84
N VAL A 266 11.95 12.01 -15.89
CA VAL A 266 10.92 12.48 -14.96
C VAL A 266 9.68 11.60 -15.07
N VAL A 267 9.25 10.97 -13.98
CA VAL A 267 8.04 10.14 -13.96
C VAL A 267 6.85 10.84 -13.33
N LEU A 268 7.11 11.79 -12.44
CA LEU A 268 6.09 12.68 -11.89
C LEU A 268 6.72 13.98 -11.32
N THR A 269 5.90 15.01 -11.20
CA THR A 269 6.19 16.18 -10.40
C THR A 269 5.13 16.36 -9.32
N GLU A 270 5.55 16.70 -8.12
CA GLU A 270 4.66 17.05 -7.02
C GLU A 270 4.53 18.55 -6.90
N ARG A 271 3.30 19.06 -6.81
CA ARG A 271 3.02 20.49 -6.67
C ARG A 271 2.12 20.75 -5.46
N ARG A 272 2.39 21.89 -4.84
CA ARG A 272 1.54 22.50 -3.81
C ARG A 272 1.02 23.83 -4.34
N GLY A 273 -0.27 23.89 -4.69
CA GLY A 273 -0.78 24.99 -5.52
C GLY A 273 -0.07 25.03 -6.87
N SER A 274 0.54 26.15 -7.22
CA SER A 274 1.33 26.34 -8.45
C SER A 274 2.81 25.97 -8.30
N GLU A 275 3.31 25.81 -7.07
CA GLU A 275 4.73 25.55 -6.79
C GLU A 275 5.06 24.06 -6.96
N THR A 276 6.11 23.76 -7.74
CA THR A 276 6.69 22.43 -7.82
C THR A 276 7.59 22.20 -6.62
N VAL A 277 7.20 21.28 -5.74
CA VAL A 277 7.94 20.95 -4.51
C VAL A 277 8.89 19.78 -4.68
N LYS A 278 8.63 18.90 -5.65
CA LYS A 278 9.48 17.73 -5.91
C LYS A 278 9.34 17.28 -7.37
N THR A 279 10.44 16.86 -7.96
CA THR A 279 10.48 16.17 -9.25
C THR A 279 11.12 14.81 -9.03
N LEU A 280 10.49 13.75 -9.52
CA LEU A 280 10.92 12.38 -9.32
C LEU A 280 11.19 11.72 -10.67
N ASN A 281 12.36 11.09 -10.78
CA ASN A 281 12.81 10.41 -11.98
C ASN A 281 12.68 8.89 -11.82
N SER A 282 12.66 8.18 -12.94
CA SER A 282 12.82 6.72 -12.96
C SER A 282 14.20 6.32 -12.43
N THR A 283 14.27 5.19 -11.75
CA THR A 283 15.52 4.68 -11.16
C THR A 283 15.85 3.29 -11.68
N GLY A 284 17.12 3.02 -12.00
CA GLY A 284 17.60 1.72 -12.44
C GLY A 284 18.03 1.70 -13.91
N SER A 285 18.07 0.52 -14.51
CA SER A 285 18.53 0.30 -15.89
C SER A 285 17.39 -0.13 -16.79
N PRO A 286 17.19 0.50 -17.96
CA PRO A 286 16.03 0.31 -18.83
C PRO A 286 16.18 -0.92 -19.74
N ILE A 287 16.13 -2.12 -19.17
CA ILE A 287 16.27 -3.38 -19.92
C ILE A 287 15.11 -3.70 -20.86
N LEU A 288 13.98 -3.00 -20.72
CA LEU A 288 12.79 -3.10 -21.59
C LEU A 288 12.58 -1.84 -22.44
N GLU A 289 13.59 -0.98 -22.60
CA GLU A 289 13.46 0.32 -23.26
C GLU A 289 12.81 0.26 -24.64
N ASN A 290 13.19 -0.75 -25.44
CA ASN A 290 12.72 -0.95 -26.81
C ASN A 290 11.67 -2.06 -26.93
N MET A 291 11.16 -2.56 -25.80
CA MET A 291 10.16 -3.61 -25.78
C MET A 291 8.78 -3.03 -26.11
N GLN A 292 8.10 -3.60 -27.12
CA GLN A 292 6.70 -3.26 -27.35
C GLN A 292 5.90 -3.51 -26.07
N THR A 293 5.20 -2.50 -25.58
CA THR A 293 4.53 -2.59 -24.29
C THR A 293 3.07 -2.15 -24.39
N VAL A 294 2.22 -2.90 -23.71
CA VAL A 294 0.80 -2.55 -23.47
C VAL A 294 0.56 -2.57 -21.98
N VAL A 295 -0.22 -1.62 -21.45
CA VAL A 295 -0.60 -1.57 -20.06
C VAL A 295 -2.11 -1.77 -19.93
N LEU A 296 -2.53 -2.73 -19.11
CA LEU A 296 -3.92 -2.93 -18.75
C LEU A 296 -4.27 -2.12 -17.51
N ILE A 297 -5.34 -1.36 -17.57
CA ILE A 297 -5.88 -0.56 -16.44
C ILE A 297 -7.39 -0.74 -16.32
N ASN A 298 -7.89 -0.54 -15.09
CA ASN A 298 -9.32 -0.47 -14.82
C ASN A 298 -9.63 0.56 -13.72
N GLU A 299 -10.89 0.69 -13.34
CA GLU A 299 -11.39 1.65 -12.35
C GLU A 299 -10.77 1.48 -10.94
N ASN A 300 -10.14 0.35 -10.66
CA ASN A 300 -9.43 0.08 -9.42
C ASN A 300 -7.91 0.30 -9.54
N SER A 301 -7.40 0.65 -10.73
CA SER A 301 -6.01 1.07 -10.93
C SER A 301 -5.82 2.47 -10.38
N ALA A 302 -5.03 2.64 -9.29
CA ALA A 302 -4.92 3.92 -8.60
C ALA A 302 -3.47 4.30 -8.22
N SER A 303 -3.21 5.59 -7.99
CA SER A 303 -1.96 6.10 -7.40
C SER A 303 -0.70 5.65 -8.18
N ALA A 304 0.20 4.83 -7.59
CA ALA A 304 1.42 4.32 -8.23
C ALA A 304 1.14 3.58 -9.55
N SER A 305 -0.01 2.91 -9.70
CA SER A 305 -0.46 2.32 -10.96
C SER A 305 -0.72 3.39 -12.02
N GLU A 306 -1.33 4.51 -11.61
CA GLU A 306 -1.61 5.63 -12.51
C GLU A 306 -0.34 6.41 -12.86
N ILE A 307 0.61 6.55 -11.92
CA ILE A 307 1.94 7.11 -12.19
C ILE A 307 2.63 6.25 -13.26
N THR A 308 2.62 4.93 -13.09
CA THR A 308 3.25 3.98 -14.03
C THR A 308 2.60 4.05 -15.42
N ALA A 309 1.28 3.93 -15.49
CA ALA A 309 0.55 3.98 -16.76
C ALA A 309 0.69 5.35 -17.45
N GLY A 310 0.57 6.43 -16.68
CA GLY A 310 0.70 7.79 -17.19
C GLY A 310 2.08 8.11 -17.75
N ALA A 311 3.14 7.73 -17.04
CA ALA A 311 4.51 7.95 -17.48
C ALA A 311 4.84 7.13 -18.75
N LEU A 312 4.53 5.83 -18.79
CA LEU A 312 4.78 5.01 -19.97
C LEU A 312 4.05 5.52 -21.21
N ARG A 313 2.79 5.96 -21.04
CA ARG A 313 2.03 6.58 -22.14
C ARG A 313 2.62 7.92 -22.56
N ASP A 314 2.95 8.79 -21.62
CA ASP A 314 3.45 10.13 -21.91
C ASP A 314 4.77 10.09 -22.68
N TYR A 315 5.63 9.10 -22.42
CA TYR A 315 6.86 8.84 -23.16
C TYR A 315 6.65 7.99 -24.43
N GLY A 316 5.43 7.60 -24.77
CA GLY A 316 5.14 6.77 -25.93
C GLY A 316 5.69 5.35 -25.83
N LYS A 317 6.02 4.88 -24.63
CA LYS A 317 6.55 3.52 -24.39
C LYS A 317 5.45 2.46 -24.34
N ALA A 318 4.18 2.86 -24.03
CA ALA A 318 3.09 1.91 -23.98
C ALA A 318 1.77 2.50 -24.48
N LYS A 319 0.90 1.63 -24.99
CA LYS A 319 -0.54 1.89 -25.17
C LYS A 319 -1.32 1.38 -23.96
N LEU A 320 -2.35 2.11 -23.55
CA LEU A 320 -3.21 1.72 -22.44
C LEU A 320 -4.49 1.06 -22.97
N VAL A 321 -4.86 -0.07 -22.38
CA VAL A 321 -6.06 -0.84 -22.74
C VAL A 321 -6.90 -1.11 -21.50
N GLY A 322 -8.22 -1.11 -21.62
CA GLY A 322 -9.14 -1.46 -20.55
C GLY A 322 -10.14 -0.38 -20.22
N LYS A 323 -10.26 0.01 -18.97
CA LYS A 323 -11.20 1.03 -18.48
C LYS A 323 -10.45 2.20 -17.86
N LYS A 324 -11.16 3.32 -17.71
CA LYS A 324 -10.63 4.52 -17.04
C LYS A 324 -10.22 4.20 -15.60
N SER A 325 -9.03 4.67 -15.21
CA SER A 325 -8.48 4.47 -13.87
C SER A 325 -9.21 5.29 -12.79
N TYR A 326 -8.84 5.07 -11.53
CA TYR A 326 -9.50 5.63 -10.35
C TYR A 326 -9.46 7.17 -10.26
N GLY A 327 -8.32 7.77 -10.55
CA GLY A 327 -8.15 9.23 -10.43
C GLY A 327 -7.66 9.70 -9.05
N LYS A 328 -6.61 9.07 -8.51
CA LYS A 328 -5.96 9.53 -7.29
C LYS A 328 -4.74 10.37 -7.61
N GLY A 329 -4.98 11.66 -7.88
CA GLY A 329 -3.94 12.65 -8.23
C GLY A 329 -3.27 13.35 -7.03
N SER A 330 -3.45 12.84 -5.80
CA SER A 330 -2.88 13.39 -4.57
C SER A 330 -1.79 12.49 -4.00
N VAL A 331 -0.78 13.11 -3.38
CA VAL A 331 0.31 12.45 -2.65
C VAL A 331 0.04 12.55 -1.16
N GLN A 332 0.13 11.42 -0.46
CA GLN A 332 0.05 11.37 0.99
C GLN A 332 1.42 11.06 1.59
N VAL A 333 1.71 11.72 2.70
CA VAL A 333 2.79 11.34 3.62
C VAL A 333 2.18 10.66 4.84
N VAL A 334 2.88 9.67 5.37
CA VAL A 334 2.51 9.00 6.62
C VAL A 334 3.51 9.45 7.69
N LEU A 335 3.00 10.07 8.72
CA LEU A 335 3.76 10.63 9.82
C LEU A 335 3.50 9.81 11.08
N ASP A 336 4.57 9.36 11.75
CA ASP A 336 4.45 8.71 13.04
C ASP A 336 4.09 9.74 14.11
N LEU A 337 3.12 9.40 14.93
CA LEU A 337 2.72 10.17 16.10
C LEU A 337 3.11 9.44 17.37
N SER A 338 3.00 10.12 18.51
CA SER A 338 3.20 9.51 19.83
C SER A 338 2.30 8.27 20.00
N SER A 339 2.72 7.36 20.86
CA SER A 339 1.97 6.12 21.20
C SER A 339 1.69 5.14 20.05
N GLY A 340 2.46 5.21 18.94
CA GLY A 340 2.33 4.26 17.82
C GLY A 340 1.18 4.56 16.84
N SER A 341 0.47 5.67 17.02
CA SER A 341 -0.50 6.20 16.07
C SER A 341 0.19 6.79 14.85
N GLN A 342 -0.53 6.92 13.74
CA GLN A 342 -0.04 7.56 12.51
C GLN A 342 -1.05 8.57 11.96
N LEU A 343 -0.52 9.61 11.32
CA LEU A 343 -1.28 10.55 10.52
C LEU A 343 -0.90 10.37 9.05
N LYS A 344 -1.85 9.94 8.25
CA LYS A 344 -1.75 9.98 6.79
C LYS A 344 -2.35 11.30 6.33
N VAL A 345 -1.57 12.17 5.67
CA VAL A 345 -2.01 13.51 5.27
C VAL A 345 -1.66 13.79 3.83
N THR A 346 -2.60 14.39 3.09
CA THR A 346 -2.34 14.87 1.73
C THR A 346 -1.36 16.04 1.78
N GLU A 347 -0.20 15.85 1.18
CA GLU A 347 0.88 16.82 1.16
C GLU A 347 0.94 17.64 -0.12
N ALA A 348 0.68 16.99 -1.25
CA ALA A 348 0.83 17.58 -2.57
C ALA A 348 -0.13 16.92 -3.58
N ARG A 349 -0.17 17.47 -4.78
CA ARG A 349 -0.76 16.84 -5.96
C ARG A 349 0.34 16.46 -6.92
N TRP A 350 0.19 15.31 -7.56
CA TRP A 350 1.15 14.86 -8.55
C TRP A 350 0.64 15.07 -9.98
N TYR A 351 1.58 15.26 -10.88
CA TYR A 351 1.36 15.51 -12.29
C TYR A 351 2.20 14.54 -13.12
N THR A 352 1.64 14.07 -14.22
CA THR A 352 2.36 13.22 -15.17
C THR A 352 3.54 13.96 -15.80
N PRO A 353 4.47 13.29 -16.51
CA PRO A 353 5.58 13.95 -17.22
C PRO A 353 5.12 15.10 -18.14
N LYS A 354 3.98 14.96 -18.79
CA LYS A 354 3.37 16.02 -19.62
C LYS A 354 2.59 17.08 -18.84
N GLY A 355 2.68 17.06 -17.51
CA GLY A 355 2.08 18.09 -16.65
C GLY A 355 0.58 17.96 -16.41
N LYS A 356 -0.02 16.78 -16.69
CA LYS A 356 -1.44 16.55 -16.44
C LYS A 356 -1.65 16.02 -15.01
N ASN A 357 -2.50 16.70 -14.22
CA ASN A 357 -3.04 16.14 -12.98
C ASN A 357 -4.27 15.30 -13.31
N ILE A 358 -4.39 14.15 -12.62
CA ILE A 358 -5.46 13.18 -12.89
C ILE A 358 -6.49 13.08 -11.75
N ASP A 359 -6.40 13.99 -10.77
CA ASP A 359 -7.24 13.94 -9.56
C ASP A 359 -8.72 13.98 -9.93
N LYS A 360 -9.47 12.97 -9.48
CA LYS A 360 -10.89 12.71 -9.78
C LYS A 360 -11.20 12.39 -11.26
N GLU A 361 -10.28 12.66 -12.19
CA GLU A 361 -10.49 12.41 -13.62
C GLU A 361 -10.02 11.02 -14.05
N GLY A 362 -8.95 10.50 -13.44
CA GLY A 362 -8.31 9.26 -13.85
C GLY A 362 -7.61 9.36 -15.21
N ILE A 363 -7.09 8.23 -15.64
CA ILE A 363 -6.44 8.05 -16.93
C ILE A 363 -7.38 7.27 -17.84
N LYS A 364 -7.81 7.84 -18.96
CA LYS A 364 -8.55 7.12 -19.98
C LYS A 364 -7.60 6.20 -20.74
N PRO A 365 -7.97 4.95 -21.02
CA PRO A 365 -7.17 4.08 -21.90
C PRO A 365 -7.18 4.62 -23.34
N ASP A 366 -6.15 4.24 -24.12
CA ASP A 366 -6.10 4.52 -25.56
C ASP A 366 -7.06 3.61 -26.34
N VAL A 367 -7.30 2.42 -25.81
CA VAL A 367 -8.28 1.46 -26.34
C VAL A 367 -9.21 1.02 -25.20
N GLU A 368 -10.44 1.49 -25.25
CA GLU A 368 -11.44 1.11 -24.27
C GLU A 368 -12.02 -0.27 -24.59
N VAL A 369 -11.92 -1.19 -23.61
CA VAL A 369 -12.45 -2.55 -23.70
C VAL A 369 -13.15 -2.88 -22.38
N GLU A 370 -14.39 -3.34 -22.46
CA GLU A 370 -15.14 -3.80 -21.30
C GLU A 370 -14.73 -5.21 -20.91
N LEU A 371 -14.75 -5.50 -19.62
CA LEU A 371 -14.69 -6.84 -19.06
C LEU A 371 -15.98 -7.06 -18.29
N THR A 372 -16.89 -7.83 -18.86
CA THR A 372 -18.22 -8.04 -18.27
C THR A 372 -18.20 -9.18 -17.24
N ALA A 373 -19.20 -9.21 -16.36
CA ALA A 373 -19.38 -10.33 -15.42
C ALA A 373 -19.56 -11.68 -16.16
N ASP A 374 -20.16 -11.66 -17.35
CA ASP A 374 -20.33 -12.85 -18.18
C ASP A 374 -19.00 -13.32 -18.79
N ASP A 375 -18.11 -12.38 -19.17
CA ASP A 375 -16.76 -12.73 -19.61
C ASP A 375 -16.00 -13.45 -18.51
N VAL A 376 -15.98 -12.86 -17.31
CA VAL A 376 -15.32 -13.46 -16.13
C VAL A 376 -15.91 -14.84 -15.80
N LYS A 377 -17.24 -14.99 -15.85
CA LYS A 377 -17.93 -16.26 -15.61
C LYS A 377 -17.55 -17.34 -16.61
N ASN A 378 -17.24 -16.95 -17.84
CA ASN A 378 -16.86 -17.87 -18.92
C ASN A 378 -15.34 -17.98 -19.13
N ASP A 379 -14.53 -17.54 -18.15
CA ASP A 379 -13.06 -17.52 -18.20
C ASP A 379 -12.49 -16.80 -19.45
N LYS A 380 -13.20 -15.72 -19.92
CA LYS A 380 -12.75 -14.87 -21.03
C LYS A 380 -12.13 -13.57 -20.50
N ASP A 381 -11.13 -13.09 -21.19
CA ASP A 381 -10.49 -11.80 -20.89
C ASP A 381 -10.29 -10.97 -22.19
N PRO A 382 -11.35 -10.32 -22.67
CA PRO A 382 -11.29 -9.54 -23.90
C PRO A 382 -10.29 -8.37 -23.82
N GLN A 383 -10.00 -7.86 -22.61
CA GLN A 383 -9.00 -6.82 -22.42
C GLN A 383 -7.58 -7.36 -22.67
N LEU A 384 -7.28 -8.55 -22.12
CA LEU A 384 -6.00 -9.22 -22.36
C LEU A 384 -5.86 -9.64 -23.80
N GLU A 385 -6.89 -10.24 -24.40
CA GLU A 385 -6.90 -10.63 -25.83
C GLU A 385 -6.63 -9.41 -26.73
N LYS A 386 -7.24 -8.26 -26.39
CA LYS A 386 -6.97 -7.01 -27.10
C LYS A 386 -5.54 -6.54 -26.95
N ALA A 387 -4.97 -6.62 -25.74
CA ALA A 387 -3.57 -6.25 -25.49
C ALA A 387 -2.60 -7.18 -26.23
N GLU A 388 -2.89 -8.47 -26.32
CA GLU A 388 -2.09 -9.44 -27.08
C GLU A 388 -2.14 -9.16 -28.60
N SER A 389 -3.27 -8.62 -29.11
CA SER A 389 -3.45 -8.33 -30.53
C SER A 389 -2.77 -7.03 -31.00
N LEU A 390 -2.37 -6.13 -30.12
CA LEU A 390 -1.73 -4.84 -30.41
C LEU A 390 -0.22 -4.98 -30.57
#